data_0294ea34a388b976658b3f4d8f26185d
#
_entry.id   0294ea34a388b976658b3f4d8f26185d
#
_cell.length_a   1.000
_cell.length_b   1.000
_cell.length_c   1.000
_cell.angle_alpha   90.00
_cell.angle_beta   90.00
_cell.angle_gamma   90.00
#
_symmetry.space_group_name_H-M   'P 1'
#
loop_
_entity.id
_entity.type
_entity.pdbx_description
1 polymer ?
#
loop_
_entity_poly.entity_id
_entity_poly.type
_entity_poly.pdbx_seq_one_letter_code
_entity_poly.pdbx_strand_id
1 'polypeptide(L)'
;MGASCSSTMKVTSDIPQGSILANPILIFINDLPECVQSISTIFADDTKAYNTCDKCEMIQEDINALQIWSHKWQLYFNCSKCKCLHFGKNNPCKEYFFHTDEGNAKIPQCSEEKDLGVIFDTSLKFDLHIDAIVSKANSMIGLIKRNFSFMNIDMFLHLYKALIRPHLEYGQLIWSPRFIRQSKKIENVQRRATKIVHA
;
A
#
# COMPACT_ATOMS: atom_id res chain seq x y z
N MET A 1 18.75 -35.86 0.04
CA MET A 1 18.65 -34.43 -0.23
C MET A 1 19.50 -33.73 0.84
N GLY A 2 20.66 -33.16 0.48
CA GLY A 2 21.53 -32.46 1.42
C GLY A 2 20.90 -31.10 1.77
N ALA A 3 20.73 -30.84 3.06
CA ALA A 3 20.31 -29.51 3.55
C ALA A 3 21.48 -28.55 3.33
N SER A 4 21.34 -27.66 2.35
CA SER A 4 22.25 -26.53 2.17
C SER A 4 21.81 -25.43 3.14
N CYS A 5 22.55 -25.21 4.23
CA CYS A 5 22.37 -24.07 5.11
C CYS A 5 23.25 -22.90 4.64
N SER A 6 22.69 -21.69 4.60
CA SER A 6 23.49 -20.46 4.45
C SER A 6 24.33 -20.21 5.70
N SER A 7 25.45 -19.47 5.56
CA SER A 7 26.27 -19.04 6.68
C SER A 7 25.48 -18.15 7.63
N THR A 8 25.63 -18.34 8.93
CA THR A 8 25.04 -17.48 9.97
C THR A 8 25.70 -16.10 9.93
N MET A 9 24.88 -15.05 9.81
CA MET A 9 25.30 -13.66 9.99
C MET A 9 24.82 -13.13 11.34
N LYS A 10 25.66 -12.32 12.00
CA LYS A 10 25.28 -11.66 13.25
C LYS A 10 24.29 -10.54 12.93
N VAL A 11 23.09 -10.61 13.47
CA VAL A 11 22.10 -9.53 13.40
C VAL A 11 22.47 -8.51 14.47
N THR A 12 22.82 -7.29 14.06
CA THR A 12 23.23 -6.18 14.95
C THR A 12 22.12 -5.17 15.19
N SER A 13 21.10 -5.15 14.34
CA SER A 13 19.89 -4.34 14.43
C SER A 13 18.73 -5.12 13.82
N ASP A 14 17.51 -4.71 14.07
CA ASP A 14 16.25 -5.32 13.64
C ASP A 14 15.77 -6.52 14.47
N ILE A 15 14.48 -6.78 14.34
CA ILE A 15 13.82 -7.89 15.00
C ILE A 15 13.45 -8.95 13.96
N PRO A 16 13.73 -10.23 14.20
CA PRO A 16 13.32 -11.28 13.28
C PRO A 16 11.82 -11.25 13.04
N GLN A 17 11.41 -11.25 11.77
CA GLN A 17 10.01 -11.25 11.38
C GLN A 17 9.28 -12.46 11.98
N GLY A 18 8.12 -12.21 12.62
CA GLY A 18 7.34 -13.26 13.31
C GLY A 18 7.83 -13.60 14.71
N SER A 19 8.81 -12.86 15.27
CA SER A 19 9.24 -13.04 16.67
C SER A 19 8.28 -12.37 17.65
N ILE A 20 8.26 -12.86 18.90
CA ILE A 20 7.49 -12.28 20.01
C ILE A 20 7.92 -10.82 20.28
N LEU A 21 9.15 -10.46 19.93
CA LEU A 21 9.72 -9.12 20.13
C LEU A 21 9.10 -8.05 19.22
N ALA A 22 8.37 -8.43 18.16
CA ALA A 22 7.63 -7.47 17.32
C ALA A 22 6.47 -6.81 18.08
N ASN A 23 5.82 -7.53 18.99
CA ASN A 23 4.69 -7.01 19.76
C ASN A 23 5.04 -5.82 20.67
N PRO A 24 6.15 -5.81 21.43
CA PRO A 24 6.57 -4.63 22.19
C PRO A 24 6.75 -3.37 21.35
N ILE A 25 7.30 -3.47 20.14
CA ILE A 25 7.47 -2.31 19.25
C ILE A 25 6.13 -1.67 18.89
N LEU A 26 5.10 -2.50 18.60
CA LEU A 26 3.76 -1.99 18.30
C LEU A 26 3.14 -1.26 19.49
N ILE A 27 3.46 -1.66 20.74
CA ILE A 27 3.04 -0.95 21.95
C ILE A 27 3.70 0.43 22.03
N PHE A 28 5.00 0.51 21.72
CA PHE A 28 5.72 1.80 21.72
C PHE A 28 5.22 2.77 20.65
N ILE A 29 4.83 2.26 19.48
CA ILE A 29 4.33 3.11 18.39
C ILE A 29 2.92 3.64 18.67
N ASN A 30 2.17 3.05 19.60
CA ASN A 30 0.78 3.36 19.85
C ASN A 30 0.55 4.80 20.37
N ASP A 31 1.54 5.44 21.00
CA ASP A 31 1.47 6.82 21.47
C ASP A 31 1.89 7.87 20.42
N LEU A 32 2.40 7.42 19.27
CA LEU A 32 2.87 8.28 18.20
C LEU A 32 1.79 9.22 17.64
N PRO A 33 0.50 8.83 17.48
CA PRO A 33 -0.55 9.75 17.05
C PRO A 33 -0.80 10.91 18.00
N GLU A 34 -0.47 10.76 19.28
CA GLU A 34 -0.66 11.81 20.28
C GLU A 34 0.36 12.96 20.11
N CYS A 35 1.45 12.71 19.35
CA CYS A 35 2.47 13.72 19.10
C CYS A 35 2.09 14.70 18.00
N VAL A 36 1.06 14.44 17.19
CA VAL A 36 0.68 15.22 16.02
C VAL A 36 -0.67 15.90 16.22
N GLN A 37 -0.84 17.06 15.60
CA GLN A 37 -2.09 17.83 15.63
C GLN A 37 -2.99 17.52 14.44
N SER A 38 -2.41 17.10 13.33
CA SER A 38 -3.14 16.65 12.14
C SER A 38 -3.78 15.29 12.35
N ILE A 39 -4.67 14.92 11.44
CA ILE A 39 -5.23 13.57 11.48
C ILE A 39 -4.12 12.57 11.14
N SER A 40 -3.90 11.61 12.01
CA SER A 40 -2.91 10.56 11.82
C SER A 40 -3.56 9.18 11.85
N THR A 41 -3.01 8.28 11.08
CA THR A 41 -3.39 6.87 11.07
C THR A 41 -2.15 6.00 11.05
N ILE A 42 -2.18 4.92 11.82
CA ILE A 42 -1.11 3.93 11.89
C ILE A 42 -1.64 2.58 11.46
N PHE A 43 -0.86 1.88 10.66
CA PHE A 43 -1.09 0.48 10.33
C PHE A 43 0.23 -0.26 10.42
N ALA A 44 0.39 -1.07 11.47
CA ALA A 44 1.66 -1.67 11.85
C ALA A 44 2.76 -0.60 12.02
N ASP A 45 3.80 -0.61 11.18
CA ASP A 45 4.89 0.37 11.13
C ASP A 45 4.62 1.55 10.19
N ASP A 46 3.60 1.46 9.34
CA ASP A 46 3.23 2.53 8.41
C ASP A 46 2.46 3.64 9.14
N THR A 47 3.00 4.85 9.12
CA THR A 47 2.38 6.04 9.71
C THR A 47 2.02 7.06 8.62
N LYS A 48 0.81 7.61 8.72
CA LYS A 48 0.30 8.64 7.81
C LYS A 48 -0.21 9.83 8.60
N ALA A 49 0.19 11.02 8.18
CA ALA A 49 -0.38 12.28 8.67
C ALA A 49 -0.98 13.05 7.49
N TYR A 50 -2.19 13.59 7.67
CA TYR A 50 -2.86 14.33 6.62
C TYR A 50 -3.73 15.45 7.17
N ASN A 51 -3.87 16.50 6.38
CA ASN A 51 -4.67 17.66 6.72
C ASN A 51 -5.27 18.31 5.47
N THR A 52 -6.16 19.25 5.65
CA THR A 52 -6.73 20.08 4.58
C THR A 52 -5.72 21.10 4.06
N CYS A 53 -5.93 21.61 2.84
CA CYS A 53 -4.99 22.53 2.20
C CYS A 53 -4.80 23.86 2.96
N ASP A 54 -5.81 24.31 3.69
CA ASP A 54 -5.78 25.52 4.53
C ASP A 54 -4.90 25.35 5.78
N LYS A 55 -4.65 24.10 6.19
CA LYS A 55 -3.83 23.75 7.35
C LYS A 55 -2.54 23.01 6.97
N CYS A 56 -2.09 23.18 5.74
CA CYS A 56 -0.90 22.47 5.24
C CYS A 56 0.39 22.81 6.02
N GLU A 57 0.45 23.92 6.74
CA GLU A 57 1.59 24.28 7.58
C GLU A 57 1.76 23.38 8.79
N MET A 58 0.64 22.95 9.38
CA MET A 58 0.65 22.05 10.53
C MET A 58 1.35 20.71 10.22
N ILE A 59 1.32 20.25 8.97
CA ILE A 59 2.01 19.01 8.58
C ILE A 59 3.51 19.09 8.80
N GLN A 60 4.14 20.25 8.57
CA GLN A 60 5.59 20.42 8.87
C GLN A 60 5.85 20.39 10.38
N GLU A 61 4.97 21.00 11.18
CA GLU A 61 5.08 20.96 12.64
C GLU A 61 4.92 19.51 13.15
N ASP A 62 3.98 18.78 12.59
CA ASP A 62 3.78 17.36 12.91
C ASP A 62 4.99 16.50 12.53
N ILE A 63 5.59 16.72 11.36
CA ILE A 63 6.81 16.02 10.94
C ILE A 63 7.94 16.30 11.94
N ASN A 64 8.08 17.54 12.41
CA ASN A 64 9.08 17.89 13.41
C ASN A 64 8.80 17.19 14.76
N ALA A 65 7.55 17.14 15.19
CA ALA A 65 7.14 16.44 16.41
C ALA A 65 7.40 14.93 16.32
N LEU A 66 7.09 14.32 15.17
CA LEU A 66 7.39 12.91 14.88
C LEU A 66 8.89 12.64 14.92
N GLN A 67 9.72 13.55 14.41
CA GLN A 67 11.18 13.41 14.50
C GLN A 67 11.68 13.45 15.96
N ILE A 68 11.16 14.37 16.77
CA ILE A 68 11.50 14.45 18.21
C ILE A 68 11.11 13.14 18.91
N TRP A 69 9.92 12.61 18.64
CA TRP A 69 9.47 11.33 19.16
C TRP A 69 10.40 10.18 18.72
N SER A 70 10.75 10.13 17.43
CA SER A 70 11.65 9.14 16.84
C SER A 70 13.03 9.13 17.52
N HIS A 71 13.61 10.30 17.78
CA HIS A 71 14.90 10.43 18.50
C HIS A 71 14.78 9.98 19.96
N LYS A 72 13.69 10.35 20.65
CA LYS A 72 13.42 9.96 22.04
C LYS A 72 13.38 8.44 22.21
N TRP A 73 12.74 7.74 21.29
CA TRP A 73 12.56 6.29 21.34
C TRP A 73 13.60 5.50 20.56
N GLN A 74 14.52 6.17 19.86
CA GLN A 74 15.54 5.56 18.98
C GLN A 74 14.92 4.67 17.86
N LEU A 75 13.70 5.04 17.42
CA LEU A 75 12.98 4.42 16.32
C LEU A 75 12.97 5.37 15.13
N TYR A 76 14.02 5.29 14.30
CA TYR A 76 14.23 6.27 13.22
C TYR A 76 13.35 6.00 12.01
N PHE A 77 12.76 7.08 11.49
CA PHE A 77 12.01 7.01 10.23
C PHE A 77 12.95 6.79 9.04
N ASN A 78 12.52 5.95 8.11
CA ASN A 78 13.23 5.78 6.86
C ASN A 78 12.85 6.90 5.89
N CYS A 79 13.58 8.01 5.92
CA CYS A 79 13.30 9.20 5.11
C CYS A 79 13.26 8.90 3.59
N SER A 80 14.03 7.90 3.11
CA SER A 80 14.03 7.53 1.69
C SER A 80 12.75 6.85 1.23
N LYS A 81 11.96 6.28 2.15
CA LYS A 81 10.65 5.67 1.88
C LYS A 81 9.49 6.62 2.11
N CYS A 82 9.72 7.71 2.85
CA CYS A 82 8.68 8.70 3.10
C CYS A 82 8.32 9.45 1.81
N LYS A 83 7.02 9.69 1.61
CA LYS A 83 6.49 10.35 0.43
C LYS A 83 5.37 11.31 0.80
N CYS A 84 5.20 12.34 -0.02
CA CYS A 84 4.09 13.27 0.10
C CYS A 84 3.20 13.17 -1.14
N LEU A 85 1.89 13.00 -0.93
CA LEU A 85 0.88 12.93 -1.97
C LEU A 85 -0.12 14.07 -1.78
N HIS A 86 -0.20 14.96 -2.76
CA HIS A 86 -1.12 16.09 -2.75
C HIS A 86 -2.39 15.76 -3.52
N PHE A 87 -3.55 15.89 -2.87
CA PHE A 87 -4.83 15.66 -3.49
C PHE A 87 -5.50 16.96 -3.91
N GLY A 88 -6.22 16.89 -5.05
CA GLY A 88 -7.05 18.00 -5.55
C GLY A 88 -6.33 18.95 -6.47
N LYS A 89 -7.13 19.65 -7.31
CA LYS A 89 -6.59 20.53 -8.38
C LYS A 89 -5.99 21.83 -7.85
N ASN A 90 -6.50 22.34 -6.72
CA ASN A 90 -6.11 23.63 -6.14
C ASN A 90 -5.18 23.46 -4.93
N ASN A 91 -4.50 22.32 -4.82
CA ASN A 91 -3.55 22.10 -3.74
C ASN A 91 -2.29 22.95 -3.98
N PRO A 92 -1.82 23.70 -2.98
CA PRO A 92 -0.60 24.54 -3.12
C PRO A 92 0.68 23.70 -3.28
N CYS A 93 0.61 22.38 -3.15
CA CYS A 93 1.72 21.45 -3.28
C CYS A 93 2.94 21.85 -2.42
N LYS A 94 2.69 22.17 -1.14
CA LYS A 94 3.73 22.58 -0.21
C LYS A 94 4.81 21.52 -0.06
N GLU A 95 6.05 21.96 0.03
CA GLU A 95 7.20 21.07 0.26
C GLU A 95 7.39 20.86 1.77
N TYR A 96 7.74 19.63 2.14
CA TYR A 96 8.00 19.22 3.51
C TYR A 96 9.39 18.63 3.65
N PHE A 97 9.98 18.75 4.83
CA PHE A 97 11.37 18.40 5.08
C PHE A 97 11.52 17.62 6.39
N PHE A 98 12.45 16.70 6.38
CA PHE A 98 13.03 16.15 7.60
C PHE A 98 14.31 16.92 7.96
N HIS A 99 14.50 17.21 9.23
CA HIS A 99 15.75 17.75 9.74
C HIS A 99 16.73 16.62 10.01
N THR A 100 17.87 16.63 9.34
CA THR A 100 18.93 15.63 9.50
C THR A 100 20.22 16.34 9.90
N ASP A 101 21.20 15.59 10.43
CA ASP A 101 22.50 16.15 10.82
C ASP A 101 23.25 16.78 9.62
N GLU A 102 22.95 16.33 8.40
CA GLU A 102 23.51 16.84 7.14
C GLU A 102 22.74 18.03 6.57
N GLY A 103 21.62 18.43 7.20
CA GLY A 103 20.73 19.50 6.73
C GLY A 103 19.28 19.05 6.58
N ASN A 104 18.51 19.82 5.79
CA ASN A 104 17.09 19.49 5.57
C ASN A 104 16.94 18.53 4.39
N ALA A 105 16.46 17.32 4.66
CA ALA A 105 16.12 16.34 3.64
C ALA A 105 14.67 16.56 3.18
N LYS A 106 14.48 16.91 1.90
CA LYS A 106 13.16 17.11 1.31
C LYS A 106 12.42 15.78 1.18
N ILE A 107 11.15 15.75 1.60
CA ILE A 107 10.26 14.61 1.38
C ILE A 107 9.83 14.61 -0.09
N PRO A 108 10.09 13.52 -0.85
CA PRO A 108 9.72 13.44 -2.24
C PRO A 108 8.21 13.55 -2.44
N GLN A 109 7.80 14.40 -3.38
CA GLN A 109 6.42 14.45 -3.83
C GLN A 109 6.19 13.36 -4.88
N CYS A 110 5.05 12.69 -4.80
CA CYS A 110 4.63 11.68 -5.76
C CYS A 110 3.26 12.01 -6.36
N SER A 111 3.02 11.55 -7.58
CA SER A 111 1.71 11.66 -8.25
C SER A 111 0.79 10.50 -7.91
N GLU A 112 1.37 9.41 -7.42
CA GLU A 112 0.68 8.20 -7.05
C GLU A 112 1.45 7.47 -5.94
N GLU A 113 0.72 6.79 -5.07
CA GLU A 113 1.30 5.94 -4.01
C GLU A 113 0.41 4.74 -3.75
N LYS A 114 1.06 3.61 -3.48
CA LYS A 114 0.35 2.38 -3.12
C LYS A 114 0.23 2.29 -1.61
N ASP A 115 -0.99 2.35 -1.12
CA ASP A 115 -1.33 2.27 0.28
C ASP A 115 -2.24 1.09 0.58
N LEU A 116 -1.83 0.21 1.50
CA LEU A 116 -2.57 -1.01 1.89
C LEU A 116 -3.13 -1.80 0.68
N GLY A 117 -2.35 -1.86 -0.40
CA GLY A 117 -2.72 -2.59 -1.61
C GLY A 117 -3.51 -1.80 -2.64
N VAL A 118 -4.00 -0.59 -2.32
CA VAL A 118 -4.70 0.31 -3.25
C VAL A 118 -3.74 1.38 -3.76
N ILE A 119 -3.74 1.66 -5.06
CA ILE A 119 -2.96 2.75 -5.66
C ILE A 119 -3.83 4.00 -5.68
N PHE A 120 -3.40 5.00 -4.93
CA PHE A 120 -4.00 6.33 -4.89
C PHE A 120 -3.29 7.24 -5.88
N ASP A 121 -4.04 8.01 -6.66
CA ASP A 121 -3.54 9.08 -7.50
C ASP A 121 -4.04 10.44 -7.00
N THR A 122 -3.35 11.52 -7.33
CA THR A 122 -3.68 12.89 -6.91
C THR A 122 -5.10 13.34 -7.26
N SER A 123 -5.73 12.72 -8.23
CA SER A 123 -7.09 13.03 -8.71
C SER A 123 -8.16 12.08 -8.17
N LEU A 124 -7.77 11.03 -7.42
CA LEU A 124 -8.64 9.97 -6.90
C LEU A 124 -9.53 9.32 -7.98
N LYS A 125 -8.99 9.15 -9.19
CA LYS A 125 -9.68 8.48 -10.31
C LYS A 125 -9.48 6.98 -10.31
N PHE A 126 -8.43 6.49 -9.66
CA PHE A 126 -8.09 5.08 -9.53
C PHE A 126 -7.88 4.33 -10.86
N ASP A 127 -7.63 5.02 -11.97
CA ASP A 127 -7.42 4.38 -13.27
C ASP A 127 -6.22 3.42 -13.22
N LEU A 128 -5.12 3.84 -12.58
CA LEU A 128 -3.90 3.03 -12.42
C LEU A 128 -4.15 1.80 -11.53
N HIS A 129 -4.90 1.98 -10.45
CA HIS A 129 -5.27 0.87 -9.58
C HIS A 129 -6.11 -0.18 -10.33
N ILE A 130 -7.13 0.28 -11.07
CA ILE A 130 -8.01 -0.60 -11.85
C ILE A 130 -7.21 -1.33 -12.93
N ASP A 131 -6.26 -0.66 -13.60
CA ASP A 131 -5.40 -1.31 -14.59
C ASP A 131 -4.48 -2.36 -13.95
N ALA A 132 -3.94 -2.08 -12.76
CA ALA A 132 -3.11 -3.03 -12.03
C ALA A 132 -3.89 -4.28 -11.59
N ILE A 133 -5.09 -4.12 -11.01
CA ILE A 133 -5.91 -5.29 -10.58
C ILE A 133 -6.40 -6.10 -11.76
N VAL A 134 -6.81 -5.45 -12.87
CA VAL A 134 -7.21 -6.10 -14.11
C VAL A 134 -6.05 -6.90 -14.71
N SER A 135 -4.84 -6.32 -14.74
CA SER A 135 -3.62 -7.01 -15.19
C SER A 135 -3.33 -8.25 -14.36
N LYS A 136 -3.39 -8.12 -13.02
CA LYS A 136 -3.14 -9.23 -12.10
C LYS A 136 -4.18 -10.34 -12.24
N ALA A 137 -5.46 -9.99 -12.33
CA ALA A 137 -6.53 -10.95 -12.56
C ALA A 137 -6.39 -11.67 -13.91
N ASN A 138 -6.01 -10.98 -14.98
CA ASN A 138 -5.72 -11.60 -16.28
C ASN A 138 -4.51 -12.56 -16.22
N SER A 139 -3.48 -12.23 -15.44
CA SER A 139 -2.33 -13.11 -15.21
C SER A 139 -2.75 -14.41 -14.52
N MET A 140 -3.66 -14.32 -13.52
CA MET A 140 -4.22 -15.51 -12.86
C MET A 140 -5.04 -16.35 -13.83
N ILE A 141 -5.85 -15.74 -14.70
CA ILE A 141 -6.57 -16.44 -15.77
C ILE A 141 -5.58 -17.20 -16.66
N GLY A 142 -4.48 -16.57 -17.06
CA GLY A 142 -3.43 -17.21 -17.86
C GLY A 142 -2.76 -18.38 -17.14
N LEU A 143 -2.53 -18.26 -15.82
CA LEU A 143 -1.98 -19.31 -14.99
C LEU A 143 -2.93 -20.52 -14.95
N ILE A 144 -4.21 -20.29 -14.70
CA ILE A 144 -5.24 -21.33 -14.66
C ILE A 144 -5.29 -22.09 -15.99
N LYS A 145 -5.35 -21.35 -17.12
CA LYS A 145 -5.39 -21.96 -18.46
C LYS A 145 -4.18 -22.85 -18.77
N ARG A 146 -3.01 -22.50 -18.28
CA ARG A 146 -1.78 -23.27 -18.53
C ARG A 146 -1.69 -24.54 -17.70
N ASN A 147 -2.27 -24.53 -16.48
CA ASN A 147 -2.12 -25.64 -15.55
C ASN A 147 -3.30 -26.64 -15.59
N PHE A 148 -4.44 -26.26 -16.16
CA PHE A 148 -5.63 -27.10 -16.21
C PHE A 148 -6.06 -27.30 -17.67
N SER A 149 -5.89 -28.51 -18.18
CA SER A 149 -6.30 -28.92 -19.54
C SER A 149 -7.80 -29.13 -19.68
N PHE A 150 -8.46 -29.53 -18.59
CA PHE A 150 -9.89 -29.69 -18.50
C PHE A 150 -10.46 -28.94 -17.32
N MET A 151 -11.59 -28.28 -17.52
CA MET A 151 -12.23 -27.46 -16.48
C MET A 151 -13.75 -27.62 -16.53
N ASN A 152 -14.32 -28.25 -15.51
CA ASN A 152 -15.76 -28.23 -15.28
C ASN A 152 -16.20 -26.96 -14.52
N ILE A 153 -17.51 -26.75 -14.44
CA ILE A 153 -18.11 -25.57 -13.82
C ILE A 153 -17.72 -25.44 -12.34
N ASP A 154 -17.77 -26.51 -11.57
CA ASP A 154 -17.50 -26.49 -10.15
C ASP A 154 -16.05 -26.13 -9.88
N MET A 155 -15.11 -26.75 -10.58
CA MET A 155 -13.68 -26.44 -10.49
C MET A 155 -13.40 -24.99 -10.89
N PHE A 156 -14.02 -24.51 -11.96
CA PHE A 156 -13.90 -23.11 -12.37
C PHE A 156 -14.38 -22.17 -11.27
N LEU A 157 -15.54 -22.41 -10.69
CA LEU A 157 -16.11 -21.55 -9.63
C LEU A 157 -15.19 -21.49 -8.41
N HIS A 158 -14.58 -22.61 -8.00
CA HIS A 158 -13.62 -22.64 -6.90
C HIS A 158 -12.36 -21.81 -7.22
N LEU A 159 -11.76 -22.04 -8.39
CA LEU A 159 -10.56 -21.31 -8.81
C LEU A 159 -10.84 -19.81 -9.02
N TYR A 160 -11.98 -19.47 -9.59
CA TYR A 160 -12.39 -18.07 -9.78
C TYR A 160 -12.54 -17.34 -8.46
N LYS A 161 -13.29 -17.93 -7.50
CA LYS A 161 -13.51 -17.35 -6.18
C LYS A 161 -12.22 -17.22 -5.37
N ALA A 162 -11.30 -18.18 -5.49
CA ALA A 162 -10.07 -18.20 -4.71
C ALA A 162 -8.96 -17.32 -5.32
N LEU A 163 -8.81 -17.31 -6.66
CA LEU A 163 -7.63 -16.73 -7.32
C LEU A 163 -7.91 -15.47 -8.14
N ILE A 164 -9.11 -15.28 -8.68
CA ILE A 164 -9.41 -14.15 -9.58
C ILE A 164 -10.22 -13.08 -8.85
N ARG A 165 -11.33 -13.47 -8.27
CA ARG A 165 -12.29 -12.56 -7.63
C ARG A 165 -11.69 -11.68 -6.54
N PRO A 166 -10.80 -12.17 -5.63
CA PRO A 166 -10.21 -11.35 -4.59
C PRO A 166 -9.41 -10.16 -5.15
N HIS A 167 -8.74 -10.32 -6.29
CA HIS A 167 -8.01 -9.24 -6.92
C HIS A 167 -8.92 -8.12 -7.46
N LEU A 168 -10.14 -8.46 -7.89
CA LEU A 168 -11.10 -7.52 -8.46
C LEU A 168 -11.98 -6.83 -7.41
N GLU A 169 -12.06 -7.38 -6.19
CA GLU A 169 -12.97 -6.89 -5.16
C GLU A 169 -12.26 -6.30 -3.93
N TYR A 170 -10.95 -6.55 -3.77
CA TYR A 170 -10.20 -6.04 -2.63
C TYR A 170 -10.27 -4.52 -2.55
N GLY A 171 -10.72 -3.99 -1.42
CA GLY A 171 -10.81 -2.54 -1.18
C GLY A 171 -11.83 -1.81 -2.06
N GLN A 172 -12.79 -2.49 -2.69
CA GLN A 172 -13.74 -1.90 -3.65
C GLN A 172 -14.51 -0.69 -3.10
N LEU A 173 -14.75 -0.62 -1.81
CA LEU A 173 -15.39 0.54 -1.17
C LEU A 173 -14.60 1.84 -1.35
N ILE A 174 -13.29 1.74 -1.52
CA ILE A 174 -12.39 2.89 -1.68
C ILE A 174 -12.35 3.34 -3.14
N TRP A 175 -12.12 2.40 -4.06
CA TRP A 175 -11.81 2.69 -5.46
C TRP A 175 -12.94 2.38 -6.44
N SER A 176 -14.15 2.15 -5.97
CA SER A 176 -15.30 1.77 -6.81
C SER A 176 -15.32 2.51 -8.16
N PRO A 177 -15.48 1.80 -9.31
CA PRO A 177 -15.41 2.39 -10.63
C PRO A 177 -16.43 3.52 -10.79
N ARG A 178 -15.98 4.73 -11.13
CA ARG A 178 -16.85 5.89 -11.37
C ARG A 178 -17.21 6.07 -12.84
N PHE A 179 -16.39 5.51 -13.74
CA PHE A 179 -16.55 5.67 -15.18
C PHE A 179 -16.92 4.33 -15.83
N ILE A 180 -17.80 4.37 -16.83
CA ILE A 180 -18.23 3.20 -17.61
C ILE A 180 -17.03 2.44 -18.19
N ARG A 181 -15.97 3.14 -18.62
CA ARG A 181 -14.74 2.53 -19.15
C ARG A 181 -14.05 1.63 -18.11
N GLN A 182 -14.07 2.04 -16.84
CA GLN A 182 -13.46 1.28 -15.74
C GLN A 182 -14.27 0.02 -15.44
N SER A 183 -15.59 0.15 -15.32
CA SER A 183 -16.49 -1.01 -15.15
C SER A 183 -16.33 -2.01 -16.29
N LYS A 184 -16.27 -1.53 -17.54
CA LYS A 184 -16.05 -2.40 -18.71
C LYS A 184 -14.73 -3.17 -18.65
N LYS A 185 -13.65 -2.57 -18.14
CA LYS A 185 -12.35 -3.26 -17.96
C LYS A 185 -12.51 -4.46 -17.03
N ILE A 186 -13.17 -4.29 -15.89
CA ILE A 186 -13.41 -5.34 -14.89
C ILE A 186 -14.35 -6.42 -15.45
N GLU A 187 -15.47 -6.02 -16.06
CA GLU A 187 -16.40 -6.96 -16.70
C GLU A 187 -15.74 -7.81 -17.79
N ASN A 188 -14.83 -7.22 -18.56
CA ASN A 188 -14.10 -7.95 -19.60
C ASN A 188 -13.20 -9.06 -19.02
N VAL A 189 -12.65 -8.86 -17.81
CA VAL A 189 -11.93 -9.93 -17.10
C VAL A 189 -12.88 -11.07 -16.77
N GLN A 190 -14.06 -10.78 -16.23
CA GLN A 190 -15.08 -11.79 -15.90
C GLN A 190 -15.53 -12.54 -17.14
N ARG A 191 -15.85 -11.83 -18.24
CA ARG A 191 -16.21 -12.45 -19.53
C ARG A 191 -15.12 -13.35 -20.10
N ARG A 192 -13.84 -12.96 -19.91
CA ARG A 192 -12.70 -13.79 -20.34
C ARG A 192 -12.57 -15.03 -19.46
N ALA A 193 -12.77 -14.89 -18.16
CA ALA A 193 -12.70 -15.98 -17.21
C ALA A 193 -13.77 -17.06 -17.51
N THR A 194 -15.02 -16.63 -17.73
CA THR A 194 -16.13 -17.59 -18.03
C THR A 194 -15.95 -18.38 -19.32
N LYS A 195 -15.16 -17.86 -20.30
CA LYS A 195 -14.85 -18.58 -21.54
C LYS A 195 -13.82 -19.71 -21.38
N ILE A 196 -13.30 -19.96 -20.16
CA ILE A 196 -12.38 -21.06 -19.91
C ILE A 196 -13.15 -22.37 -19.69
N VAL A 197 -14.38 -22.26 -19.21
CA VAL A 197 -15.22 -23.42 -18.93
C VAL A 197 -15.64 -24.06 -20.29
N HIS A 198 -15.32 -25.31 -20.47
CA HIS A 198 -15.85 -26.12 -21.57
C HIS A 198 -17.22 -26.64 -21.15
N ALA A 199 -18.24 -26.38 -21.99
CA ALA A 199 -19.59 -26.92 -21.83
C ALA A 199 -19.61 -28.40 -22.09
#